data_79f0e66d93f2892613619b5b83f0c321
#
_entry.id   79f0e66d93f2892613619b5b83f0c321
#
_cell.length_a   1.000
_cell.length_b   1.000
_cell.length_c   1.000
_cell.angle_alpha   90.00
_cell.angle_beta   90.00
_cell.angle_gamma   90.00
#
_symmetry.space_group_name_H-M   'P 1'
#
loop_
_entity.id
_entity.type
_entity.pdbx_description
1 polymer ?
#
loop_
_entity_poly.entity_id
_entity_poly.type
_entity_poly.pdbx_seq_one_letter_code
_entity_poly.pdbx_strand_id
1 'polypeptide(L)'
;IAQLLTEGQIVTVYYKPFASIAGVIPGMPLPTNVFIALAMVLLVVFVMKKTSIGLFIQSVGINPTAAKYVGINVTLVLFLVYAFSGFCAGVTGLIESSLIKAADANNAGLNMEMDAILAVALGGTLLSGGKFYLGGSVIGAVTIQTLTTTLYALGVSADQLPVVKAIAVIAICLIQSKKARDLFDKWKSGRSAKAVTADAKAVNKA
;
A
#
# COMPACT_ATOMS: atom_id res chain seq x y z
N ILE A 1 11.83 -2.76 -22.63
CA ILE A 1 13.27 -2.42 -22.73
C ILE A 1 14.09 -3.42 -21.91
N ALA A 2 13.79 -3.67 -20.62
CA ALA A 2 14.55 -4.61 -19.77
C ALA A 2 14.61 -6.02 -20.38
N GLN A 3 13.49 -6.56 -20.83
CA GLN A 3 13.41 -7.88 -21.50
C GLN A 3 14.23 -7.95 -22.80
N LEU A 4 14.33 -6.84 -23.53
CA LEU A 4 15.19 -6.78 -24.73
C LEU A 4 16.68 -6.80 -24.39
N LEU A 5 17.07 -6.19 -23.26
CA LEU A 5 18.47 -6.16 -22.81
C LEU A 5 18.92 -7.49 -22.21
N THR A 6 18.01 -8.24 -21.60
CA THR A 6 18.31 -9.52 -20.94
C THR A 6 17.94 -10.74 -21.80
N GLU A 7 17.42 -10.51 -23.03
CA GLU A 7 16.86 -11.57 -23.89
C GLU A 7 15.82 -12.45 -23.16
N GLY A 8 15.11 -11.87 -22.17
CA GLY A 8 14.15 -12.55 -21.34
C GLY A 8 14.76 -13.54 -20.32
N GLN A 9 16.09 -13.55 -20.18
CA GLN A 9 16.78 -14.44 -19.23
C GLN A 9 16.99 -13.79 -17.88
N ILE A 10 17.11 -14.62 -16.85
CA ILE A 10 17.47 -14.19 -15.49
C ILE A 10 18.98 -13.98 -15.44
N VAL A 11 19.40 -12.73 -15.18
CA VAL A 11 20.82 -12.38 -15.06
C VAL A 11 21.24 -12.48 -13.59
N THR A 12 22.08 -13.46 -13.26
CA THR A 12 22.60 -13.62 -11.89
C THR A 12 23.76 -12.65 -11.63
N VAL A 13 23.74 -12.02 -10.44
CA VAL A 13 24.76 -11.06 -10.03
C VAL A 13 25.57 -11.62 -8.87
N TYR A 14 26.86 -11.90 -9.14
CA TYR A 14 27.79 -12.48 -8.16
C TYR A 14 28.60 -11.44 -7.37
N TYR A 15 28.31 -10.14 -7.51
CA TYR A 15 29.07 -9.08 -6.88
C TYR A 15 28.74 -8.98 -5.39
N LYS A 16 29.71 -9.29 -4.50
CA LYS A 16 29.51 -9.33 -3.04
C LYS A 16 28.95 -8.03 -2.43
N PRO A 17 29.45 -6.81 -2.79
CA PRO A 17 28.89 -5.57 -2.27
C PRO A 17 27.42 -5.33 -2.66
N PHE A 18 27.00 -5.82 -3.83
CA PHE A 18 25.58 -5.73 -4.23
C PHE A 18 24.69 -6.60 -3.33
N ALA A 19 25.13 -7.81 -3.03
CA ALA A 19 24.40 -8.71 -2.12
C ALA A 19 24.29 -8.16 -0.67
N SER A 20 25.19 -7.26 -0.26
CA SER A 20 25.14 -6.64 1.06
C SER A 20 24.07 -5.55 1.21
N ILE A 21 23.51 -5.03 0.11
CA ILE A 21 22.44 -4.01 0.14
C ILE A 21 21.19 -4.57 0.84
N ALA A 22 20.81 -5.82 0.57
CA ALA A 22 19.70 -6.51 1.26
C ALA A 22 20.19 -7.45 2.38
N GLY A 23 21.52 -7.53 2.60
CA GLY A 23 22.13 -8.37 3.62
C GLY A 23 21.97 -7.85 5.04
N VAL A 24 22.37 -8.67 6.00
CA VAL A 24 22.46 -8.28 7.42
C VAL A 24 23.86 -7.75 7.68
N ILE A 25 23.95 -6.55 8.23
CA ILE A 25 25.25 -5.97 8.66
C ILE A 25 25.73 -6.77 9.87
N PRO A 26 27.00 -7.25 9.87
CA PRO A 26 27.56 -7.94 11.04
C PRO A 26 27.46 -7.06 12.30
N GLY A 27 26.76 -7.55 13.32
CA GLY A 27 26.55 -6.82 14.58
C GLY A 27 25.22 -6.07 14.72
N MET A 28 24.36 -6.06 13.68
CA MET A 28 23.01 -5.50 13.79
C MET A 28 21.95 -6.60 13.64
N PRO A 29 20.88 -6.58 14.46
CA PRO A 29 19.82 -7.60 14.40
C PRO A 29 18.86 -7.42 13.22
N LEU A 30 18.93 -6.29 12.50
CA LEU A 30 18.01 -5.95 11.41
C LEU A 30 18.74 -5.91 10.06
N PRO A 31 18.09 -6.36 8.97
CA PRO A 31 18.64 -6.28 7.62
C PRO A 31 18.70 -4.83 7.13
N THR A 32 19.66 -4.54 6.26
CA THR A 32 19.95 -3.19 5.73
C THR A 32 18.75 -2.56 5.02
N ASN A 33 17.91 -3.36 4.36
CA ASN A 33 16.71 -2.90 3.66
C ASN A 33 15.71 -2.21 4.59
N VAL A 34 15.61 -2.62 5.87
CA VAL A 34 14.73 -1.96 6.87
C VAL A 34 15.21 -0.54 7.16
N PHE A 35 16.52 -0.31 7.26
CA PHE A 35 17.09 1.02 7.47
C PHE A 35 16.86 1.92 6.25
N ILE A 36 17.00 1.39 5.04
CA ILE A 36 16.71 2.13 3.80
C ILE A 36 15.23 2.51 3.75
N ALA A 37 14.32 1.58 4.04
CA ALA A 37 12.88 1.85 4.06
C ALA A 37 12.53 2.92 5.13
N LEU A 38 13.10 2.80 6.33
CA LEU A 38 12.91 3.78 7.40
C LEU A 38 13.42 5.17 7.01
N ALA A 39 14.61 5.25 6.41
CA ALA A 39 15.18 6.50 5.94
C ALA A 39 14.29 7.16 4.87
N MET A 40 13.75 6.37 3.93
CA MET A 40 12.83 6.86 2.90
C MET A 40 11.53 7.38 3.51
N VAL A 41 10.94 6.66 4.46
CA VAL A 41 9.73 7.11 5.17
C VAL A 41 9.99 8.41 5.92
N LEU A 42 11.10 8.50 6.65
CA LEU A 42 11.47 9.72 7.38
C LEU A 42 11.71 10.91 6.45
N LEU A 43 12.35 10.69 5.30
CA LEU A 43 12.56 11.70 4.27
C LEU A 43 11.22 12.22 3.76
N VAL A 44 10.28 11.34 3.41
CA VAL A 44 8.94 11.74 2.94
C VAL A 44 8.19 12.50 4.04
N VAL A 45 8.20 12.00 5.28
CA VAL A 45 7.57 12.70 6.43
C VAL A 45 8.15 14.10 6.61
N PHE A 46 9.48 14.23 6.51
CA PHE A 46 10.17 15.52 6.64
C PHE A 46 9.74 16.48 5.52
N VAL A 47 9.80 16.04 4.27
CA VAL A 47 9.40 16.86 3.11
C VAL A 47 7.93 17.27 3.22
N MET A 48 7.04 16.34 3.55
CA MET A 48 5.60 16.62 3.61
C MET A 48 5.18 17.49 4.79
N LYS A 49 5.86 17.39 5.94
CA LYS A 49 5.50 18.16 7.15
C LYS A 49 6.29 19.46 7.33
N LYS A 50 7.51 19.52 6.83
CA LYS A 50 8.43 20.64 7.09
C LYS A 50 8.64 21.56 5.90
N THR A 51 8.18 21.19 4.69
CA THR A 51 8.31 22.01 3.49
C THR A 51 6.97 22.43 2.92
N SER A 52 6.95 23.54 2.18
CA SER A 52 5.76 24.02 1.45
C SER A 52 5.32 23.04 0.35
N ILE A 53 6.20 22.13 -0.07
CA ILE A 53 5.89 21.12 -1.10
C ILE A 53 4.72 20.24 -0.67
N GLY A 54 4.67 19.84 0.62
CA GLY A 54 3.57 19.04 1.14
C GLY A 54 2.21 19.75 1.02
N LEU A 55 2.18 21.06 1.27
CA LEU A 55 0.98 21.87 1.11
C LEU A 55 0.56 21.98 -0.36
N PHE A 56 1.52 22.17 -1.27
CA PHE A 56 1.24 22.24 -2.72
C PHE A 56 0.70 20.91 -3.25
N ILE A 57 1.31 19.77 -2.86
CA ILE A 57 0.82 18.44 -3.24
C ILE A 57 -0.62 18.24 -2.75
N GLN A 58 -0.92 18.62 -1.50
CA GLN A 58 -2.26 18.48 -0.95
C GLN A 58 -3.26 19.38 -1.66
N SER A 59 -2.91 20.63 -1.95
CA SER A 59 -3.76 21.58 -2.66
C SER A 59 -4.09 21.11 -4.09
N VAL A 60 -3.07 20.64 -4.82
CA VAL A 60 -3.24 20.07 -6.17
C VAL A 60 -4.08 18.80 -6.12
N GLY A 61 -3.90 17.95 -5.08
CA GLY A 61 -4.69 16.73 -4.90
C GLY A 61 -6.15 16.97 -4.58
N ILE A 62 -6.49 18.09 -3.91
CA ILE A 62 -7.90 18.45 -3.62
C ILE A 62 -8.58 19.03 -4.87
N ASN A 63 -7.98 20.02 -5.49
CA ASN A 63 -8.54 20.65 -6.69
C ASN A 63 -7.41 21.30 -7.53
N PRO A 64 -6.95 20.64 -8.60
CA PRO A 64 -5.87 21.14 -9.43
C PRO A 64 -6.23 22.46 -10.13
N THR A 65 -7.50 22.66 -10.47
CA THR A 65 -7.96 23.90 -11.10
C THR A 65 -7.88 25.09 -10.13
N ALA A 66 -8.35 24.91 -8.91
CA ALA A 66 -8.26 25.95 -7.87
C ALA A 66 -6.80 26.25 -7.53
N ALA A 67 -5.94 25.24 -7.43
CA ALA A 67 -4.50 25.39 -7.18
C ALA A 67 -3.83 26.23 -8.29
N LYS A 68 -4.22 26.05 -9.55
CA LYS A 68 -3.71 26.83 -10.68
C LYS A 68 -4.11 28.31 -10.58
N TYR A 69 -5.35 28.61 -10.15
CA TYR A 69 -5.80 30.01 -9.99
C TYR A 69 -5.06 30.76 -8.87
N VAL A 70 -4.58 30.05 -7.86
CA VAL A 70 -3.76 30.62 -6.77
C VAL A 70 -2.27 30.75 -7.18
N GLY A 71 -1.90 30.40 -8.42
CA GLY A 71 -0.53 30.54 -8.94
C GLY A 71 0.36 29.33 -8.71
N ILE A 72 -0.16 28.18 -8.23
CA ILE A 72 0.62 26.96 -8.08
C ILE A 72 0.82 26.33 -9.46
N ASN A 73 2.08 26.03 -9.80
CA ASN A 73 2.40 25.32 -11.03
C ASN A 73 2.07 23.81 -10.86
N VAL A 74 0.83 23.45 -11.21
CA VAL A 74 0.29 22.08 -11.09
C VAL A 74 1.15 21.08 -11.85
N THR A 75 1.61 21.43 -13.06
CA THR A 75 2.43 20.55 -13.90
C THR A 75 3.76 20.21 -13.22
N LEU A 76 4.43 21.19 -12.64
CA LEU A 76 5.68 20.97 -11.92
C LEU A 76 5.48 20.09 -10.68
N VAL A 77 4.39 20.32 -9.92
CA VAL A 77 4.08 19.52 -8.74
C VAL A 77 3.83 18.06 -9.12
N LEU A 78 3.03 17.81 -10.16
CA LEU A 78 2.77 16.47 -10.67
C LEU A 78 4.07 15.80 -11.16
N PHE A 79 4.88 16.53 -11.94
CA PHE A 79 6.15 16.02 -12.42
C PHE A 79 7.06 15.57 -11.26
N LEU A 80 7.21 16.39 -10.22
CA LEU A 80 8.02 16.06 -9.05
C LEU A 80 7.49 14.84 -8.29
N VAL A 81 6.17 14.70 -8.14
CA VAL A 81 5.56 13.55 -7.48
C VAL A 81 5.81 12.27 -8.26
N TYR A 82 5.62 12.28 -9.58
CA TYR A 82 5.88 11.11 -10.41
C TYR A 82 7.36 10.76 -10.51
N ALA A 83 8.23 11.77 -10.61
CA ALA A 83 9.69 11.57 -10.60
C ALA A 83 10.16 10.94 -9.28
N PHE A 84 9.62 11.41 -8.14
CA PHE A 84 9.91 10.83 -6.84
C PHE A 84 9.38 9.40 -6.70
N SER A 85 8.17 9.13 -7.20
CA SER A 85 7.62 7.77 -7.25
C SER A 85 8.49 6.82 -8.06
N GLY A 86 8.96 7.26 -9.24
CA GLY A 86 9.89 6.49 -10.07
C GLY A 86 11.23 6.23 -9.38
N PHE A 87 11.75 7.22 -8.65
CA PHE A 87 12.95 7.04 -7.84
C PHE A 87 12.75 5.97 -6.74
N CYS A 88 11.63 6.03 -6.01
CA CYS A 88 11.29 5.02 -5.00
C CYS A 88 11.17 3.61 -5.62
N ALA A 89 10.53 3.49 -6.78
CA ALA A 89 10.40 2.23 -7.49
C ALA A 89 11.78 1.68 -7.90
N GLY A 90 12.70 2.54 -8.37
CA GLY A 90 14.07 2.15 -8.67
C GLY A 90 14.84 1.63 -7.45
N VAL A 91 14.73 2.31 -6.31
CA VAL A 91 15.33 1.87 -5.04
C VAL A 91 14.77 0.50 -4.61
N THR A 92 13.44 0.32 -4.72
CA THR A 92 12.79 -0.95 -4.39
C THR A 92 13.27 -2.08 -5.31
N GLY A 93 13.38 -1.83 -6.61
CA GLY A 93 13.90 -2.81 -7.57
C GLY A 93 15.35 -3.22 -7.30
N LEU A 94 16.21 -2.27 -6.88
CA LEU A 94 17.58 -2.57 -6.46
C LEU A 94 17.63 -3.45 -5.21
N ILE A 95 16.78 -3.19 -4.22
CA ILE A 95 16.69 -3.99 -2.99
C ILE A 95 16.22 -5.40 -3.33
N GLU A 96 15.18 -5.53 -4.14
CA GLU A 96 14.62 -6.83 -4.55
C GLU A 96 15.64 -7.65 -5.34
N SER A 97 16.27 -7.06 -6.34
CA SER A 97 17.35 -7.71 -7.11
C SER A 97 18.53 -8.14 -6.23
N SER A 98 18.87 -7.34 -5.21
CA SER A 98 19.91 -7.67 -4.24
C SER A 98 19.52 -8.86 -3.35
N LEU A 99 18.25 -8.95 -2.96
CA LEU A 99 17.72 -10.03 -2.14
C LEU A 99 17.75 -11.38 -2.88
N ILE A 100 17.35 -11.37 -4.15
CA ILE A 100 17.32 -12.55 -5.02
C ILE A 100 18.71 -12.87 -5.61
N LYS A 101 19.65 -11.90 -5.59
CA LYS A 101 20.96 -11.93 -6.25
C LYS A 101 20.85 -12.14 -7.76
N ALA A 102 19.75 -11.70 -8.33
CA ALA A 102 19.45 -11.82 -9.75
C ALA A 102 18.59 -10.67 -10.25
N ALA A 103 18.67 -10.36 -11.52
CA ALA A 103 17.78 -9.45 -12.21
C ALA A 103 16.84 -10.28 -13.08
N ASP A 104 15.57 -10.36 -12.70
CA ASP A 104 14.51 -11.04 -13.45
C ASP A 104 13.57 -9.99 -14.05
N ALA A 105 13.69 -9.78 -15.36
CA ALA A 105 12.89 -8.78 -16.08
C ALA A 105 11.42 -9.19 -16.27
N ASN A 106 11.06 -10.45 -16.01
CA ASN A 106 9.73 -10.97 -16.22
C ASN A 106 8.89 -10.97 -14.95
N ASN A 107 9.50 -11.32 -13.80
CA ASN A 107 8.77 -11.56 -12.55
C ASN A 107 9.09 -10.53 -11.45
N ALA A 108 10.17 -9.74 -11.58
CA ALA A 108 10.52 -8.75 -10.57
C ALA A 108 9.42 -7.69 -10.44
N GLY A 109 8.91 -7.53 -9.22
CA GLY A 109 7.90 -6.53 -8.91
C GLY A 109 6.50 -6.83 -9.45
N LEU A 110 6.22 -8.05 -9.91
CA LEU A 110 4.91 -8.42 -10.45
C LEU A 110 3.81 -8.19 -9.39
N ASN A 111 2.80 -7.38 -9.74
CA ASN A 111 1.68 -6.98 -8.88
C ASN A 111 2.06 -6.11 -7.65
N MET A 112 3.28 -5.63 -7.52
CA MET A 112 3.66 -4.72 -6.43
C MET A 112 2.88 -3.40 -6.45
N GLU A 113 2.51 -2.90 -7.64
CA GLU A 113 1.67 -1.72 -7.78
C GLU A 113 0.30 -1.91 -7.14
N MET A 114 -0.30 -3.09 -7.28
CA MET A 114 -1.58 -3.42 -6.65
C MET A 114 -1.45 -3.44 -5.12
N ASP A 115 -0.40 -4.06 -4.59
CA ASP A 115 -0.14 -4.10 -3.15
C ASP A 115 0.09 -2.69 -2.59
N ALA A 116 0.78 -1.83 -3.31
CA ALA A 116 1.00 -0.43 -2.92
C ALA A 116 -0.32 0.35 -2.88
N ILE A 117 -1.18 0.22 -3.89
CA ILE A 117 -2.50 0.86 -3.93
C ILE A 117 -3.37 0.36 -2.77
N LEU A 118 -3.39 -0.95 -2.53
CA LEU A 118 -4.13 -1.56 -1.43
C LEU A 118 -3.61 -1.09 -0.06
N ALA A 119 -2.30 -0.99 0.12
CA ALA A 119 -1.70 -0.48 1.35
C ALA A 119 -2.12 0.97 1.65
N VAL A 120 -2.12 1.83 0.63
CA VAL A 120 -2.53 3.23 0.75
C VAL A 120 -4.03 3.35 1.04
N ALA A 121 -4.87 2.56 0.36
CA ALA A 121 -6.31 2.52 0.58
C ALA A 121 -6.64 2.00 1.99
N LEU A 122 -5.98 0.92 2.43
CA LEU A 122 -6.12 0.37 3.77
C LEU A 122 -5.67 1.36 4.84
N GLY A 123 -4.66 2.18 4.55
CA GLY A 123 -4.19 3.27 5.40
C GLY A 123 -5.15 4.44 5.54
N GLY A 124 -6.30 4.40 4.87
CA GLY A 124 -7.34 5.44 4.94
C GLY A 124 -7.09 6.66 4.08
N THR A 125 -6.13 6.60 3.17
CA THR A 125 -5.89 7.65 2.17
C THR A 125 -6.89 7.51 1.03
N LEU A 126 -7.56 8.59 0.67
CA LEU A 126 -8.54 8.60 -0.42
C LEU A 126 -7.83 8.53 -1.77
N LEU A 127 -8.15 7.51 -2.57
CA LEU A 127 -7.61 7.35 -3.93
C LEU A 127 -8.11 8.44 -4.90
N SER A 128 -9.23 9.08 -4.58
CA SER A 128 -9.78 10.20 -5.36
C SER A 128 -9.02 11.52 -5.15
N GLY A 129 -7.98 11.54 -4.33
CA GLY A 129 -7.22 12.74 -3.99
C GLY A 129 -7.71 13.46 -2.74
N GLY A 130 -7.01 14.51 -2.35
CA GLY A 130 -7.30 15.33 -1.19
C GLY A 130 -6.40 15.02 0.00
N LYS A 131 -7.00 14.68 1.14
CA LYS A 131 -6.23 14.38 2.36
C LYS A 131 -5.57 13.01 2.27
N PHE A 132 -4.31 12.96 2.60
CA PHE A 132 -3.55 11.72 2.70
C PHE A 132 -3.04 11.50 4.13
N TYR A 133 -2.93 10.23 4.51
CA TYR A 133 -2.46 9.83 5.83
C TYR A 133 -1.21 8.95 5.68
N LEU A 134 -0.03 9.59 5.71
CA LEU A 134 1.23 8.90 5.49
C LEU A 134 1.47 7.78 6.51
N GLY A 135 1.22 8.05 7.80
CA GLY A 135 1.35 7.05 8.87
C GLY A 135 0.39 5.87 8.67
N GLY A 136 -0.85 6.15 8.24
CA GLY A 136 -1.82 5.11 7.88
C GLY A 136 -1.33 4.24 6.72
N SER A 137 -0.77 4.85 5.68
CA SER A 137 -0.24 4.12 4.52
C SER A 137 0.93 3.20 4.90
N VAL A 138 1.81 3.61 5.82
CA VAL A 138 2.89 2.76 6.33
C VAL A 138 2.33 1.56 7.10
N ILE A 139 1.35 1.78 7.98
CA ILE A 139 0.67 0.69 8.71
C ILE A 139 -0.04 -0.24 7.73
N GLY A 140 -0.71 0.31 6.71
CA GLY A 140 -1.33 -0.45 5.63
C GLY A 140 -0.33 -1.34 4.89
N ALA A 141 0.85 -0.82 4.55
CA ALA A 141 1.91 -1.58 3.89
C ALA A 141 2.41 -2.75 4.77
N VAL A 142 2.65 -2.51 6.06
CA VAL A 142 3.03 -3.56 7.01
C VAL A 142 1.93 -4.63 7.11
N THR A 143 0.66 -4.22 7.14
CA THR A 143 -0.48 -5.13 7.22
C THR A 143 -0.57 -6.02 5.97
N ILE A 144 -0.45 -5.45 4.77
CA ILE A 144 -0.45 -6.22 3.51
C ILE A 144 0.73 -7.19 3.46
N GLN A 145 1.91 -6.75 3.87
CA GLN A 145 3.10 -7.61 3.88
C GLN A 145 2.98 -8.75 4.90
N THR A 146 2.47 -8.47 6.09
CA THR A 146 2.21 -9.51 7.11
C THR A 146 1.18 -10.52 6.61
N LEU A 147 0.09 -10.05 5.99
CA LEU A 147 -0.91 -10.92 5.36
C LEU A 147 -0.26 -11.84 4.33
N THR A 148 0.53 -11.27 3.41
CA THR A 148 1.23 -12.01 2.36
C THR A 148 2.13 -13.10 2.95
N THR A 149 2.95 -12.75 3.94
CA THR A 149 3.86 -13.69 4.60
C THR A 149 3.10 -14.80 5.34
N THR A 150 1.99 -14.45 5.98
CA THR A 150 1.12 -15.44 6.65
C THR A 150 0.50 -16.42 5.67
N LEU A 151 0.03 -15.93 4.52
CA LEU A 151 -0.55 -16.80 3.48
C LEU A 151 0.49 -17.78 2.91
N TYR A 152 1.73 -17.32 2.69
CA TYR A 152 2.83 -18.22 2.30
C TYR A 152 3.13 -19.27 3.37
N ALA A 153 3.13 -18.88 4.65
CA ALA A 153 3.34 -19.80 5.76
C ALA A 153 2.24 -20.86 5.90
N LEU A 154 1.01 -20.53 5.46
CA LEU A 154 -0.12 -21.47 5.39
C LEU A 154 -0.08 -22.39 4.16
N GLY A 155 0.94 -22.27 3.30
CA GLY A 155 1.11 -23.12 2.12
C GLY A 155 0.29 -22.70 0.91
N VAL A 156 -0.23 -21.47 0.86
CA VAL A 156 -0.92 -20.95 -0.32
C VAL A 156 0.09 -20.76 -1.45
N SER A 157 -0.19 -21.33 -2.64
CA SER A 157 0.68 -21.20 -3.80
C SER A 157 0.72 -19.75 -4.34
N ALA A 158 1.82 -19.38 -4.96
CA ALA A 158 2.01 -18.03 -5.52
C ALA A 158 0.90 -17.61 -6.50
N ASP A 159 0.38 -18.55 -7.27
CA ASP A 159 -0.68 -18.31 -8.26
C ASP A 159 -2.05 -18.00 -7.62
N GLN A 160 -2.31 -18.54 -6.44
CA GLN A 160 -3.57 -18.33 -5.69
C GLN A 160 -3.50 -17.09 -4.79
N LEU A 161 -2.31 -16.61 -4.51
CA LEU A 161 -2.06 -15.51 -3.58
C LEU A 161 -2.85 -14.22 -3.92
N PRO A 162 -2.91 -13.77 -5.20
CA PRO A 162 -3.66 -12.56 -5.56
C PRO A 162 -5.15 -12.67 -5.24
N VAL A 163 -5.76 -13.85 -5.45
CA VAL A 163 -7.18 -14.08 -5.20
C VAL A 163 -7.48 -14.04 -3.70
N VAL A 164 -6.69 -14.75 -2.89
CA VAL A 164 -6.87 -14.77 -1.43
C VAL A 164 -6.62 -13.38 -0.84
N LYS A 165 -5.60 -12.68 -1.34
CA LYS A 165 -5.29 -11.31 -0.96
C LYS A 165 -6.43 -10.34 -1.28
N ALA A 166 -7.03 -10.44 -2.47
CA ALA A 166 -8.17 -9.62 -2.88
C ALA A 166 -9.37 -9.82 -1.95
N ILE A 167 -9.71 -11.07 -1.62
CA ILE A 167 -10.81 -11.39 -0.69
C ILE A 167 -10.53 -10.79 0.70
N ALA A 168 -9.32 -10.98 1.23
CA ALA A 168 -8.93 -10.46 2.54
C ALA A 168 -8.99 -8.92 2.58
N VAL A 169 -8.50 -8.25 1.53
CA VAL A 169 -8.53 -6.79 1.44
C VAL A 169 -9.97 -6.27 1.33
N ILE A 170 -10.82 -6.91 0.53
CA ILE A 170 -12.25 -6.54 0.43
C ILE A 170 -12.90 -6.68 1.82
N ALA A 171 -12.65 -7.77 2.54
CA ALA A 171 -13.17 -7.98 3.88
C ALA A 171 -12.73 -6.86 4.85
N ILE A 172 -11.44 -6.51 4.85
CA ILE A 172 -10.90 -5.44 5.69
C ILE A 172 -11.49 -4.08 5.30
N CYS A 173 -11.59 -3.76 4.00
CA CYS A 173 -12.18 -2.52 3.52
C CYS A 173 -13.67 -2.40 3.89
N LEU A 174 -14.42 -3.49 3.85
CA LEU A 174 -15.82 -3.53 4.28
C LEU A 174 -15.94 -3.26 5.78
N ILE A 175 -15.10 -3.87 6.61
CA ILE A 175 -15.07 -3.64 8.07
C ILE A 175 -14.71 -2.19 8.40
N GLN A 176 -13.78 -1.58 7.65
CA GLN A 176 -13.35 -0.19 7.86
C GLN A 176 -14.32 0.85 7.32
N SER A 177 -15.17 0.50 6.36
CA SER A 177 -16.12 1.43 5.76
C SER A 177 -17.21 1.83 6.75
N LYS A 178 -17.33 3.12 7.05
CA LYS A 178 -18.43 3.66 7.87
C LYS A 178 -19.80 3.29 7.30
N LYS A 179 -19.97 3.36 5.98
CA LYS A 179 -21.23 2.99 5.31
C LYS A 179 -21.59 1.50 5.51
N ALA A 180 -20.60 0.62 5.49
CA ALA A 180 -20.81 -0.80 5.72
C ALA A 180 -21.19 -1.06 7.19
N ARG A 181 -20.58 -0.36 8.15
CA ARG A 181 -20.92 -0.44 9.56
C ARG A 181 -22.35 0.06 9.82
N ASP A 182 -22.74 1.20 9.24
CA ASP A 182 -24.10 1.74 9.34
C ASP A 182 -25.15 0.81 8.72
N LEU A 183 -24.82 0.14 7.60
CA LEU A 183 -25.68 -0.88 6.98
C LEU A 183 -25.79 -2.13 7.86
N PHE A 184 -24.68 -2.57 8.45
CA PHE A 184 -24.65 -3.72 9.36
C PHE A 184 -25.47 -3.44 10.65
N ASP A 185 -25.36 -2.24 11.18
CA ASP A 185 -26.11 -1.80 12.37
C ASP A 185 -27.61 -1.65 12.06
N LYS A 186 -27.97 -1.14 10.88
CA LYS A 186 -29.37 -1.11 10.41
C LYS A 186 -29.93 -2.52 10.17
N TRP A 187 -29.13 -3.44 9.65
CA TRP A 187 -29.56 -4.84 9.44
C TRP A 187 -29.74 -5.56 10.78
N LYS A 188 -28.86 -5.30 11.75
CA LYS A 188 -28.93 -5.86 13.10
C LYS A 188 -30.13 -5.31 13.88
N SER A 189 -30.37 -4.01 13.80
CA SER A 189 -31.53 -3.35 14.46
C SER A 189 -32.84 -3.77 13.82
N GLY A 190 -32.90 -3.95 12.50
CA GLY A 190 -34.09 -4.48 11.82
C GLY A 190 -34.44 -5.93 12.19
N ARG A 191 -33.44 -6.75 12.51
CA ARG A 191 -33.64 -8.11 13.05
C ARG A 191 -34.19 -8.08 14.49
N SER A 192 -33.64 -7.19 15.32
CA SER A 192 -34.10 -7.04 16.72
C SER A 192 -35.53 -6.53 16.78
N ALA A 193 -35.89 -5.57 15.91
CA ALA A 193 -37.27 -5.06 15.83
C ALA A 193 -38.29 -6.12 15.39
N LYS A 194 -37.90 -7.01 14.44
CA LYS A 194 -38.76 -8.13 14.02
C LYS A 194 -38.91 -9.19 15.10
N ALA A 195 -37.88 -9.43 15.92
CA ALA A 195 -37.98 -10.36 17.05
C ALA A 195 -38.93 -9.86 18.12
N VAL A 196 -38.84 -8.57 18.49
CA VAL A 196 -39.71 -7.95 19.49
C VAL A 196 -41.19 -7.92 19.03
N THR A 197 -41.44 -7.66 17.75
CA THR A 197 -42.82 -7.70 17.20
C THR A 197 -43.37 -9.13 17.07
N ALA A 198 -42.54 -10.14 16.92
CA ALA A 198 -42.94 -11.54 16.90
C ALA A 198 -43.35 -11.99 18.32
N ASP A 199 -42.57 -11.63 19.34
CA ASP A 199 -42.88 -11.93 20.75
C ASP A 199 -44.14 -11.22 21.22
N ALA A 200 -44.32 -9.95 20.86
CA ALA A 200 -45.53 -9.20 21.20
C ALA A 200 -46.81 -9.79 20.56
N LYS A 201 -46.71 -10.35 19.34
CA LYS A 201 -47.81 -11.06 18.69
C LYS A 201 -48.10 -12.41 19.32
N ALA A 202 -47.10 -13.10 19.86
CA ALA A 202 -47.30 -14.37 20.56
C ALA A 202 -48.00 -14.21 21.89
N VAL A 203 -47.66 -13.15 22.67
CA VAL A 203 -48.29 -12.83 23.97
C VAL A 203 -49.74 -12.38 23.81
N ASN A 204 -50.11 -11.73 22.70
CA ASN A 204 -51.49 -11.26 22.48
C ASN A 204 -52.42 -12.33 21.91
N LYS A 205 -51.93 -13.57 21.68
CA LYS A 205 -52.68 -14.72 21.16
C LYS A 205 -52.90 -15.82 22.18
N ALA A 206 -52.33 -15.69 23.37
CA ALA A 206 -52.52 -16.53 24.54
C ALA A 206 -53.52 -15.87 25.52
#